data_8dd147a38aac14f8eaf2041382bee89c
#
_entry.id   8dd147a38aac14f8eaf2041382bee89c
#
_cell.length_a   1.000
_cell.length_b   1.000
_cell.length_c   1.000
_cell.angle_alpha   90.00
_cell.angle_beta   90.00
_cell.angle_gamma   90.00
#
_symmetry.space_group_name_H-M   'P 1'
#
loop_
_entity.id
_entity.type
_entity.pdbx_description
1 polymer ?
#
loop_
_entity_poly.entity_id
_entity_poly.type
_entity_poly.pdbx_seq_one_letter_code
_entity_poly.pdbx_strand_id
1 'polypeptide(L)'
;LIREGEGVAAQVLVKLGADLNRVRQTVIQLLSGYQAGKESATVGAPETGGEAKGSQVLDQFGRNLTQAAREGKLDPVIGREKEVERVMQILSRRTKNNPVLIGEPGVGKTAVVEGLAQAIIKNEVPETLKDKQVYVLDLGSMIAGSRYRGDFEERLKKVTKEIRNRGDIII
;
A
#
# COMPACT_ATOMS: atom_id res chain seq x y z
N LEU A 1 31.51 5.84 1.29
CA LEU A 1 31.11 7.27 1.31
C LEU A 1 31.01 7.82 2.75
N ILE A 2 30.30 7.16 3.67
CA ILE A 2 30.15 7.61 5.08
C ILE A 2 31.40 7.29 5.92
N ARG A 3 32.26 6.37 5.50
CA ARG A 3 33.45 5.91 6.23
C ARG A 3 34.67 6.83 6.03
N GLU A 4 34.69 7.60 4.97
CA GLU A 4 35.82 8.43 4.54
C GLU A 4 35.69 9.90 4.90
N GLY A 5 34.64 10.35 5.59
CA GLY A 5 34.46 11.70 6.16
C GLY A 5 34.87 12.96 5.35
N GLU A 6 35.71 12.79 4.36
CA GLU A 6 36.35 13.87 3.58
C GLU A 6 35.79 14.03 2.16
N GLY A 7 34.84 13.15 1.76
CA GLY A 7 34.24 13.22 0.43
C GLY A 7 33.25 14.39 0.29
N VAL A 8 33.15 14.96 -0.93
CA VAL A 8 32.26 16.06 -1.27
C VAL A 8 30.81 15.78 -0.82
N ALA A 9 30.33 14.52 -0.94
CA ALA A 9 29.01 14.12 -0.50
C ALA A 9 28.83 14.19 1.03
N ALA A 10 29.87 13.86 1.82
CA ALA A 10 29.83 13.99 3.27
C ALA A 10 29.77 15.46 3.70
N GLN A 11 30.53 16.35 3.02
CA GLN A 11 30.52 17.79 3.29
C GLN A 11 29.17 18.43 2.94
N VAL A 12 28.51 17.98 1.87
CA VAL A 12 27.15 18.45 1.49
C VAL A 12 26.14 18.02 2.55
N LEU A 13 26.20 16.78 3.06
CA LEU A 13 25.30 16.28 4.11
C LEU A 13 25.48 17.07 5.41
N VAL A 14 26.73 17.38 5.80
CA VAL A 14 27.01 18.21 6.98
C VAL A 14 26.48 19.63 6.83
N LYS A 15 26.64 20.24 5.64
CA LYS A 15 26.08 21.57 5.31
C LYS A 15 24.55 21.59 5.33
N LEU A 16 23.89 20.47 5.04
CA LEU A 16 22.43 20.30 5.15
C LEU A 16 21.96 19.97 6.57
N GLY A 17 22.87 20.01 7.58
CA GLY A 17 22.53 19.75 8.98
C GLY A 17 22.35 18.27 9.34
N ALA A 18 22.76 17.36 8.47
CA ALA A 18 22.69 15.92 8.76
C ALA A 18 23.89 15.50 9.61
N ASP A 19 23.62 15.00 10.82
CA ASP A 19 24.64 14.40 11.69
C ASP A 19 25.04 13.02 11.11
N LEU A 20 26.28 12.91 10.63
CA LEU A 20 26.84 11.71 10.04
C LEU A 20 26.77 10.48 10.96
N ASN A 21 26.85 10.70 12.28
CA ASN A 21 26.75 9.61 13.26
C ASN A 21 25.31 9.10 13.37
N ARG A 22 24.31 9.99 13.34
CA ARG A 22 22.90 9.62 13.30
C ARG A 22 22.56 8.87 12.00
N VAL A 23 23.00 9.37 10.86
CA VAL A 23 22.81 8.69 9.56
C VAL A 23 23.42 7.31 9.58
N ARG A 24 24.64 7.15 10.15
CA ARG A 24 25.31 5.86 10.27
C ARG A 24 24.54 4.88 11.17
N GLN A 25 24.05 5.35 12.32
CA GLN A 25 23.24 4.53 13.23
C GLN A 25 21.92 4.10 12.57
N THR A 26 21.25 4.98 11.87
CA THR A 26 20.01 4.68 11.15
C THR A 26 20.25 3.66 10.04
N VAL A 27 21.32 3.78 9.26
CA VAL A 27 21.72 2.80 8.23
C VAL A 27 22.03 1.45 8.84
N ILE A 28 22.78 1.39 9.96
CA ILE A 28 23.08 0.14 10.66
C ILE A 28 21.79 -0.48 11.20
N GLN A 29 20.89 0.30 11.74
CA GLN A 29 19.60 -0.16 12.26
C GLN A 29 18.69 -0.70 11.16
N LEU A 30 18.66 -0.06 10.00
CA LEU A 30 17.95 -0.54 8.81
C LEU A 30 18.57 -1.84 8.27
N LEU A 31 19.90 -1.95 8.22
CA LEU A 31 20.59 -3.15 7.73
C LEU A 31 20.48 -4.31 8.73
N SER A 32 20.50 -4.06 10.04
CA SER A 32 20.29 -5.11 11.05
C SER A 32 18.85 -5.62 11.09
N GLY A 33 17.87 -4.78 10.78
CA GLY A 33 16.47 -5.19 10.57
C GLY A 33 16.27 -6.13 9.38
N TYR A 34 17.14 -6.07 8.38
CA TYR A 34 17.13 -6.98 7.23
C TYR A 34 17.76 -8.35 7.50
N GLN A 35 18.61 -8.49 8.53
CA GLN A 35 19.27 -9.77 8.90
C GLN A 35 18.62 -10.53 10.05
N ALA A 36 17.69 -9.92 10.80
CA ALA A 36 17.00 -10.56 11.93
C ALA A 36 15.69 -11.23 11.53
N GLY A 37 15.68 -11.98 10.44
CA GLY A 37 14.59 -12.89 10.06
C GLY A 37 14.73 -14.28 10.66
N LYS A 38 15.36 -14.44 11.86
CA LYS A 38 15.34 -15.67 12.66
C LYS A 38 15.46 -15.34 14.15
N GLU A 39 14.44 -15.83 14.86
CA GLU A 39 14.36 -16.05 16.31
C GLU A 39 14.05 -14.86 17.24
N SER A 40 12.81 -14.93 17.71
CA SER A 40 12.37 -14.96 19.14
C SER A 40 12.40 -13.70 19.99
N ALA A 41 11.18 -13.36 20.41
CA ALA A 41 10.72 -13.04 21.78
C ALA A 41 11.03 -11.67 22.39
N THR A 42 9.90 -11.01 22.67
CA THR A 42 9.53 -10.22 23.87
C THR A 42 10.48 -9.12 24.37
N VAL A 43 9.97 -7.90 24.44
CA VAL A 43 9.60 -7.09 25.60
C VAL A 43 9.36 -5.61 25.22
N GLY A 44 8.20 -5.08 25.60
CA GLY A 44 8.04 -3.69 26.06
C GLY A 44 7.72 -2.63 25.02
N ALA A 45 6.43 -2.31 24.92
CA ALA A 45 5.91 -1.09 24.31
C ALA A 45 6.32 0.18 25.10
N PRO A 46 6.24 1.38 24.45
CA PRO A 46 5.12 2.21 24.83
C PRO A 46 4.24 2.62 23.63
N GLU A 47 2.95 2.50 23.87
CA GLU A 47 1.89 3.04 23.04
C GLU A 47 1.97 4.56 22.96
N THR A 48 1.96 5.10 21.73
CA THR A 48 1.33 6.37 21.46
C THR A 48 0.59 6.25 20.13
N GLY A 49 -0.69 6.56 20.20
CA GLY A 49 -1.73 6.28 19.25
C GLY A 49 -1.54 6.86 17.84
N GLY A 50 -2.13 6.16 16.91
CA GLY A 50 -2.25 6.53 15.51
C GLY A 50 -2.43 5.27 14.69
N GLU A 51 -3.66 4.76 14.62
CA GLU A 51 -4.03 3.57 13.86
C GLU A 51 -3.74 3.72 12.37
N ALA A 52 -2.63 3.13 11.93
CA ALA A 52 -2.53 2.64 10.57
C ALA A 52 -2.06 1.19 10.68
N LYS A 53 -2.98 0.26 10.84
CA LYS A 53 -2.72 -1.16 10.59
C LYS A 53 -2.42 -1.33 9.10
N GLY A 54 -1.25 -0.86 8.66
CA GLY A 54 -0.67 -1.16 7.37
C GLY A 54 -0.47 -2.67 7.29
N SER A 55 -0.97 -3.25 6.24
CA SER A 55 -0.83 -4.66 5.93
C SER A 55 0.56 -4.86 5.34
N GLN A 56 1.52 -5.36 6.13
CA GLN A 56 2.93 -5.46 5.73
C GLN A 56 3.14 -6.20 4.40
N VAL A 57 2.34 -7.21 4.11
CA VAL A 57 2.46 -7.99 2.86
C VAL A 57 1.75 -7.29 1.71
N LEU A 58 0.57 -6.71 1.94
CA LEU A 58 -0.15 -5.94 0.92
C LEU A 58 0.60 -4.68 0.52
N ASP A 59 1.21 -3.97 1.46
CA ASP A 59 1.97 -2.74 1.19
C ASP A 59 3.25 -2.99 0.39
N GLN A 60 3.78 -4.24 0.40
CA GLN A 60 4.93 -4.62 -0.42
C GLN A 60 4.58 -4.81 -1.90
N PHE A 61 3.37 -5.27 -2.21
CA PHE A 61 2.97 -5.66 -3.56
C PHE A 61 1.78 -4.86 -4.09
N GLY A 62 1.24 -3.95 -3.29
CA GLY A 62 0.08 -3.16 -3.64
C GLY A 62 0.20 -1.71 -3.19
N ARG A 63 -0.72 -0.89 -3.70
CA ARG A 63 -0.87 0.50 -3.31
C ARG A 63 -2.24 0.71 -2.67
N ASN A 64 -2.29 1.27 -1.48
CA ASN A 64 -3.52 1.64 -0.82
C ASN A 64 -4.08 2.95 -1.42
N LEU A 65 -5.13 2.85 -2.24
CA LEU A 65 -5.78 4.00 -2.86
C LEU A 65 -6.58 4.82 -1.85
N THR A 66 -7.19 4.18 -0.87
CA THR A 66 -7.94 4.86 0.19
C THR A 66 -7.03 5.74 1.02
N GLN A 67 -5.83 5.26 1.33
CA GLN A 67 -4.82 6.07 2.02
C GLN A 67 -4.33 7.22 1.13
N ALA A 68 -4.07 6.97 -0.15
CA ALA A 68 -3.69 8.01 -1.11
C ALA A 68 -4.78 9.08 -1.26
N ALA A 69 -6.07 8.69 -1.21
CA ALA A 69 -7.19 9.61 -1.21
C ALA A 69 -7.24 10.51 0.04
N ARG A 70 -6.97 9.94 1.24
CA ARG A 70 -6.87 10.72 2.49
C ARG A 70 -5.76 11.75 2.45
N GLU A 71 -4.65 11.40 1.84
CA GLU A 71 -3.47 12.26 1.70
C GLU A 71 -3.62 13.28 0.56
N GLY A 72 -4.74 13.29 -0.17
CA GLY A 72 -4.97 14.18 -1.31
C GLY A 72 -4.04 13.93 -2.49
N LYS A 73 -3.48 12.72 -2.61
CA LYS A 73 -2.54 12.34 -3.68
C LYS A 73 -3.22 11.80 -4.94
N LEU A 74 -4.54 11.71 -4.95
CA LEU A 74 -5.31 11.28 -6.12
C LEU A 74 -5.88 12.49 -6.84
N ASP A 75 -5.85 12.44 -8.16
CA ASP A 75 -6.48 13.45 -8.99
C ASP A 75 -8.02 13.43 -8.86
N PRO A 76 -8.70 14.58 -8.99
CA PRO A 76 -10.14 14.63 -8.96
C PRO A 76 -10.73 13.87 -10.16
N VAL A 77 -11.68 13.00 -9.88
CA VAL A 77 -12.39 12.23 -10.92
C VAL A 77 -13.63 12.99 -11.35
N ILE A 78 -13.72 13.34 -12.62
CA ILE A 78 -14.80 14.16 -13.20
C ILE A 78 -15.52 13.36 -14.29
N GLY A 79 -16.86 13.39 -14.27
CA GLY A 79 -17.69 12.79 -15.33
C GLY A 79 -17.74 11.27 -15.32
N ARG A 80 -17.44 10.63 -14.18
CA ARG A 80 -17.46 9.17 -13.97
C ARG A 80 -18.39 8.74 -12.84
N GLU A 81 -19.26 9.59 -12.41
CA GLU A 81 -20.16 9.37 -11.26
C GLU A 81 -21.03 8.13 -11.46
N LYS A 82 -21.55 7.94 -12.68
CA LYS A 82 -22.41 6.79 -13.02
C LYS A 82 -21.68 5.46 -12.97
N GLU A 83 -20.43 5.43 -13.45
CA GLU A 83 -19.58 4.23 -13.41
C GLU A 83 -19.19 3.90 -11.98
N VAL A 84 -18.80 4.89 -11.18
CA VAL A 84 -18.48 4.73 -9.76
C VAL A 84 -19.70 4.21 -8.99
N GLU A 85 -20.87 4.80 -9.19
CA GLU A 85 -22.12 4.33 -8.57
C GLU A 85 -22.43 2.88 -8.97
N ARG A 86 -22.24 2.54 -10.25
CA ARG A 86 -22.47 1.16 -10.72
C ARG A 86 -21.52 0.17 -10.09
N VAL A 87 -20.26 0.54 -9.92
CA VAL A 87 -19.26 -0.29 -9.19
C VAL A 87 -19.69 -0.48 -7.74
N MET A 88 -20.12 0.57 -7.05
CA MET A 88 -20.61 0.50 -5.67
C MET A 88 -21.82 -0.44 -5.54
N GLN A 89 -22.78 -0.34 -6.47
CA GLN A 89 -23.94 -1.24 -6.51
C GLN A 89 -23.56 -2.70 -6.68
N ILE A 90 -22.56 -3.01 -7.51
CA ILE A 90 -22.09 -4.37 -7.72
C ILE A 90 -21.34 -4.89 -6.47
N LEU A 91 -20.44 -4.09 -5.91
CA LEU A 91 -19.68 -4.45 -4.69
C LEU A 91 -20.59 -4.67 -3.48
N SER A 92 -21.74 -4.00 -3.41
CA SER A 92 -22.73 -4.13 -2.32
C SER A 92 -23.58 -5.41 -2.42
N ARG A 93 -23.45 -6.20 -3.47
CA ARG A 93 -24.20 -7.46 -3.62
C ARG A 93 -23.66 -8.53 -2.68
N ARG A 94 -24.50 -9.44 -2.26
CA ARG A 94 -24.12 -10.61 -1.44
C ARG A 94 -23.28 -11.63 -2.20
N THR A 95 -23.56 -11.79 -3.49
CA THR A 95 -22.87 -12.71 -4.40
C THR A 95 -22.61 -12.00 -5.72
N LYS A 96 -21.64 -12.50 -6.51
CA LYS A 96 -21.26 -11.91 -7.80
C LYS A 96 -20.93 -10.41 -7.67
N ASN A 97 -20.21 -10.07 -6.61
CA ASN A 97 -19.82 -8.71 -6.24
C ASN A 97 -18.45 -8.28 -6.82
N ASN A 98 -18.00 -8.92 -7.89
CA ASN A 98 -16.74 -8.60 -8.57
C ASN A 98 -17.03 -7.80 -9.84
N PRO A 99 -16.93 -6.45 -9.83
CA PRO A 99 -17.10 -5.65 -11.03
C PRO A 99 -15.90 -5.82 -11.98
N VAL A 100 -16.16 -5.81 -13.28
CA VAL A 100 -15.13 -5.81 -14.33
C VAL A 100 -15.29 -4.55 -15.15
N LEU A 101 -14.25 -3.75 -15.26
CA LEU A 101 -14.21 -2.55 -16.08
C LEU A 101 -13.61 -2.88 -17.44
N ILE A 102 -14.41 -2.76 -18.49
CA ILE A 102 -14.02 -3.04 -19.88
C ILE A 102 -13.93 -1.73 -20.64
N GLY A 103 -12.93 -1.60 -21.49
CA GLY A 103 -12.75 -0.43 -22.34
C GLY A 103 -11.34 -0.39 -22.94
N GLU A 104 -11.13 0.49 -23.91
CA GLU A 104 -9.83 0.68 -24.55
C GLU A 104 -8.79 1.26 -23.58
N PRO A 105 -7.49 1.15 -23.89
CA PRO A 105 -6.44 1.83 -23.12
C PRO A 105 -6.70 3.35 -23.06
N GLY A 106 -6.43 3.97 -21.90
CA GLY A 106 -6.55 5.42 -21.73
C GLY A 106 -7.95 5.97 -21.47
N VAL A 107 -9.02 5.17 -21.53
CA VAL A 107 -10.40 5.66 -21.32
C VAL A 107 -10.75 5.98 -19.85
N GLY A 108 -9.81 5.81 -18.91
CA GLY A 108 -10.00 6.17 -17.50
C GLY A 108 -10.56 5.06 -16.61
N LYS A 109 -10.30 3.78 -16.91
CA LYS A 109 -10.72 2.65 -16.06
C LYS A 109 -10.15 2.77 -14.62
N THR A 110 -8.91 3.14 -14.50
CA THR A 110 -8.25 3.35 -13.20
C THR A 110 -8.86 4.53 -12.45
N ALA A 111 -9.23 5.61 -13.15
CA ALA A 111 -9.87 6.77 -12.55
C ALA A 111 -11.21 6.41 -11.86
N VAL A 112 -11.97 5.45 -12.40
CA VAL A 112 -13.21 4.97 -11.75
C VAL A 112 -12.91 4.32 -10.39
N VAL A 113 -11.81 3.55 -10.29
CA VAL A 113 -11.40 2.92 -9.03
C VAL A 113 -10.87 3.96 -8.03
N GLU A 114 -10.15 4.97 -8.51
CA GLU A 114 -9.71 6.10 -7.69
C GLU A 114 -10.90 6.92 -7.20
N GLY A 115 -11.90 7.12 -8.05
CA GLY A 115 -13.18 7.76 -7.68
C GLY A 115 -13.92 6.99 -6.57
N LEU A 116 -13.93 5.66 -6.63
CA LEU A 116 -14.46 4.82 -5.55
C LEU A 116 -13.72 5.06 -4.23
N ALA A 117 -12.39 5.08 -4.25
CA ALA A 117 -11.59 5.33 -3.05
C ALA A 117 -11.87 6.72 -2.45
N GLN A 118 -12.04 7.74 -3.30
CA GLN A 118 -12.44 9.10 -2.87
C GLN A 118 -13.83 9.12 -2.26
N ALA A 119 -14.82 8.42 -2.88
CA ALA A 119 -16.17 8.32 -2.38
C ALA A 119 -16.24 7.65 -1.00
N ILE A 120 -15.42 6.60 -0.77
CA ILE A 120 -15.30 5.95 0.55
C ILE A 120 -14.82 6.95 1.61
N ILE A 121 -13.79 7.74 1.32
CA ILE A 121 -13.25 8.73 2.25
C ILE A 121 -14.26 9.84 2.56
N LYS A 122 -15.05 10.26 1.56
CA LYS A 122 -16.11 11.26 1.73
C LYS A 122 -17.38 10.70 2.39
N ASN A 123 -17.44 9.40 2.69
CA ASN A 123 -18.61 8.69 3.17
C ASN A 123 -19.82 8.76 2.20
N GLU A 124 -19.57 8.94 0.91
CA GLU A 124 -20.56 8.97 -0.18
C GLU A 124 -20.81 7.55 -0.74
N VAL A 125 -20.84 6.54 0.14
CA VAL A 125 -20.97 5.12 -0.21
C VAL A 125 -22.03 4.43 0.64
N PRO A 126 -22.63 3.33 0.12
CA PRO A 126 -23.51 2.48 0.93
C PRO A 126 -22.83 1.98 2.21
N GLU A 127 -23.62 1.67 3.24
CA GLU A 127 -23.15 1.20 4.56
C GLU A 127 -22.21 0.00 4.45
N THR A 128 -22.45 -0.89 3.49
CA THR A 128 -21.63 -2.09 3.23
C THR A 128 -20.20 -1.79 2.78
N LEU A 129 -19.95 -0.60 2.25
CA LEU A 129 -18.66 -0.14 1.73
C LEU A 129 -17.98 0.89 2.63
N LYS A 130 -18.65 1.35 3.69
CA LYS A 130 -18.03 2.21 4.69
C LYS A 130 -16.86 1.47 5.35
N ASP A 131 -15.82 2.20 5.66
CA ASP A 131 -14.59 1.70 6.30
C ASP A 131 -13.82 0.65 5.50
N LYS A 132 -14.20 0.40 4.24
CA LYS A 132 -13.43 -0.45 3.35
C LYS A 132 -12.21 0.29 2.82
N GLN A 133 -11.15 -0.48 2.55
CA GLN A 133 -9.91 0.01 1.97
C GLN A 133 -9.74 -0.57 0.57
N VAL A 134 -9.47 0.29 -0.39
CA VAL A 134 -9.22 -0.10 -1.79
C VAL A 134 -7.72 -0.22 -2.01
N TYR A 135 -7.28 -1.39 -2.45
CA TYR A 135 -5.90 -1.67 -2.81
C TYR A 135 -5.77 -2.01 -4.29
N VAL A 136 -4.76 -1.48 -4.93
CA VAL A 136 -4.30 -1.95 -6.26
C VAL A 136 -3.20 -2.96 -6.04
N LEU A 137 -3.37 -4.17 -6.57
CA LEU A 137 -2.37 -5.22 -6.52
C LEU A 137 -1.58 -5.24 -7.82
N ASP A 138 -0.27 -5.06 -7.73
CA ASP A 138 0.65 -5.17 -8.87
C ASP A 138 1.17 -6.60 -9.00
N LEU A 139 0.50 -7.37 -9.87
CA LEU A 139 0.91 -8.75 -10.16
C LEU A 139 2.27 -8.81 -10.87
N GLY A 140 2.64 -7.75 -11.62
CA GLY A 140 3.94 -7.67 -12.29
C GLY A 140 5.09 -7.63 -11.28
N SER A 141 4.97 -6.81 -10.25
CA SER A 141 5.98 -6.73 -9.18
C SER A 141 6.07 -8.02 -8.36
N MET A 142 4.98 -8.73 -8.19
CA MET A 142 4.97 -10.04 -7.52
C MET A 142 5.74 -11.10 -8.30
N ILE A 143 5.70 -11.06 -9.63
CA ILE A 143 6.42 -11.97 -10.52
C ILE A 143 7.88 -11.58 -10.65
N ALA A 144 8.18 -10.29 -10.81
CA ALA A 144 9.52 -9.77 -11.10
C ALA A 144 10.59 -10.12 -10.04
N GLY A 145 10.21 -10.39 -8.81
CA GLY A 145 11.12 -10.80 -7.73
C GLY A 145 11.17 -12.30 -7.47
N SER A 146 10.49 -13.13 -8.28
CA SER A 146 10.48 -14.59 -8.11
C SER A 146 11.45 -15.25 -9.08
N ARG A 147 12.41 -16.02 -8.55
CA ARG A 147 13.32 -16.86 -9.36
C ARG A 147 12.64 -18.15 -9.84
N TYR A 148 11.67 -18.63 -9.08
CA TYR A 148 10.95 -19.86 -9.33
C TYR A 148 9.44 -19.62 -9.30
N ARG A 149 8.69 -20.42 -10.05
CA ARG A 149 7.22 -20.37 -10.09
C ARG A 149 6.59 -20.53 -8.70
N GLY A 150 7.20 -21.34 -7.83
CA GLY A 150 6.75 -21.55 -6.45
C GLY A 150 6.80 -20.30 -5.57
N ASP A 151 7.77 -19.41 -5.78
CA ASP A 151 7.91 -18.16 -5.02
C ASP A 151 6.71 -17.23 -5.25
N PHE A 152 6.25 -17.13 -6.51
CA PHE A 152 5.07 -16.35 -6.86
C PHE A 152 3.80 -16.92 -6.21
N GLU A 153 3.62 -18.25 -6.29
CA GLU A 153 2.47 -18.92 -5.69
C GLU A 153 2.43 -18.72 -4.17
N GLU A 154 3.58 -18.77 -3.50
CA GLU A 154 3.68 -18.53 -2.07
C GLU A 154 3.33 -17.08 -1.68
N ARG A 155 3.83 -16.10 -2.44
CA ARG A 155 3.50 -14.68 -2.25
C ARG A 155 2.01 -14.42 -2.42
N LEU A 156 1.43 -14.96 -3.50
CA LEU A 156 0.00 -14.84 -3.78
C LEU A 156 -0.86 -15.48 -2.68
N LYS A 157 -0.45 -16.64 -2.15
CA LYS A 157 -1.12 -17.27 -1.00
C LYS A 157 -1.06 -16.40 0.25
N LYS A 158 0.09 -15.79 0.56
CA LYS A 158 0.25 -14.89 1.70
C LYS A 158 -0.67 -13.67 1.59
N VAL A 159 -0.66 -12.99 0.43
CA VAL A 159 -1.54 -11.85 0.14
C VAL A 159 -3.01 -12.24 0.26
N THR A 160 -3.42 -13.34 -0.37
CA THR A 160 -4.82 -13.81 -0.33
C THR A 160 -5.27 -14.17 1.10
N LYS A 161 -4.39 -14.79 1.90
CA LYS A 161 -4.67 -15.11 3.30
C LYS A 161 -4.86 -13.85 4.13
N GLU A 162 -4.03 -12.85 3.91
CA GLU A 162 -4.11 -11.57 4.62
C GLU A 162 -5.42 -10.82 4.29
N ILE A 163 -5.79 -10.76 3.00
CA ILE A 163 -7.04 -10.17 2.54
C ILE A 163 -8.26 -10.84 3.20
N ARG A 164 -8.27 -12.17 3.24
CA ARG A 164 -9.36 -12.94 3.87
C ARG A 164 -9.47 -12.68 5.36
N ASN A 165 -8.35 -12.53 6.04
CA ASN A 165 -8.34 -12.30 7.50
C ASN A 165 -8.82 -10.89 7.87
N ARG A 166 -8.58 -9.90 7.02
CA ARG A 166 -8.96 -8.51 7.28
C ARG A 166 -10.43 -8.23 6.98
N GLY A 167 -10.97 -8.77 5.90
CA GLY A 167 -12.37 -8.60 5.53
C GLY A 167 -12.82 -7.15 5.18
N ASP A 168 -11.94 -6.16 5.37
CA ASP A 168 -12.18 -4.74 5.08
C ASP A 168 -11.55 -4.28 3.76
N ILE A 169 -10.98 -5.20 2.98
CA ILE A 169 -10.20 -4.92 1.78
C ILE A 169 -11.01 -5.18 0.51
N ILE A 170 -10.93 -4.24 -0.43
CA ILE A 170 -11.36 -4.34 -1.82
C ILE A 170 -10.10 -4.32 -2.69
N ILE A 171 -9.96 -5.27 -3.64
CA ILE A 171 -8.85 -5.34 -4.58
C ILE A 171 -9.38 -5.20 -6.01
#